data_3b6d73f966640d31bee66f8adc4a99dc
#
_entry.id   3b6d73f966640d31bee66f8adc4a99dc
#
_cell.length_a   1.000
_cell.length_b   1.000
_cell.length_c   1.000
_cell.angle_alpha   90.00
_cell.angle_beta   90.00
_cell.angle_gamma   90.00
#
_symmetry.space_group_name_H-M   'P 1'
#
loop_
_entity.id
_entity.type
_entity.pdbx_description
1 polymer ?
#
loop_
_entity_poly.entity_id
_entity_poly.type
_entity_poly.pdbx_seq_one_letter_code
_entity_poly.pdbx_strand_id
1 'polypeptide(L)'
;MESSNSNSILITGGGSGIGEGTAKYLAKQGSLVTICGRSEDKLIRVSDEIGSSCHYVVADINKENEREQLLIEAVEHGKGLNTLINSAANMYRIPLEDLDENSLTDIFKTNVIAGMMLSKESLKHLKKSQGSIIFISSVHTKRSFSGASPYAATKGAIETLTQVMASELGEFGVRVNCVSPGAVISEINVRAGLFSKEENLNRMSRLAPEHVLGRIGTATEIAEAIAYLIKAKWTSGAILRVDGGLSLGKIKD
;
A
#
# COMPACT_ATOMS: atom_id res chain seq x y z
N MET A 1 14.41 27.98 -15.68
CA MET A 1 13.22 27.82 -14.81
C MET A 1 12.78 26.37 -14.96
N GLU A 2 13.21 25.50 -14.04
CA GLU A 2 12.65 24.15 -13.97
C GLU A 2 11.17 24.33 -13.61
N SER A 3 10.28 23.92 -14.50
CA SER A 3 8.87 23.84 -14.18
C SER A 3 8.73 22.94 -12.95
N SER A 4 8.19 23.47 -11.86
CA SER A 4 7.82 22.70 -10.67
C SER A 4 6.70 21.73 -11.06
N ASN A 5 7.07 20.64 -11.75
CA ASN A 5 6.14 19.56 -12.00
C ASN A 5 5.93 18.87 -10.66
N SER A 6 4.90 19.29 -9.94
CA SER A 6 4.47 18.61 -8.70
C SER A 6 4.29 17.14 -9.01
N ASN A 7 4.88 16.27 -8.20
CA ASN A 7 4.77 14.81 -8.38
C ASN A 7 3.31 14.38 -8.19
N SER A 8 2.68 13.82 -9.21
CA SER A 8 1.29 13.35 -9.18
C SER A 8 1.24 11.89 -8.75
N ILE A 9 0.50 11.59 -7.70
CA ILE A 9 0.50 10.29 -7.02
C ILE A 9 -0.92 9.79 -6.81
N LEU A 10 -1.22 8.59 -7.28
CA LEU A 10 -2.45 7.87 -6.96
C LEU A 10 -2.19 6.84 -5.85
N ILE A 11 -3.01 6.88 -4.79
CA ILE A 11 -2.87 6.02 -3.61
C ILE A 11 -4.18 5.27 -3.37
N THR A 12 -4.18 3.94 -3.52
CA THR A 12 -5.33 3.13 -3.16
C THR A 12 -5.37 2.86 -1.64
N GLY A 13 -6.56 2.80 -1.06
CA GLY A 13 -6.71 2.63 0.39
C GLY A 13 -6.28 3.87 1.20
N GLY A 14 -6.40 5.07 0.61
CA GLY A 14 -5.91 6.33 1.19
C GLY A 14 -6.71 6.87 2.37
N GLY A 15 -7.88 6.29 2.69
CA GLY A 15 -8.73 6.76 3.80
C GLY A 15 -8.29 6.31 5.21
N SER A 16 -7.27 5.46 5.34
CA SER A 16 -6.82 4.98 6.67
C SER A 16 -5.40 4.39 6.63
N GLY A 17 -4.77 4.28 7.82
CA GLY A 17 -3.55 3.51 8.06
C GLY A 17 -2.37 3.96 7.21
N ILE A 18 -1.70 3.01 6.52
CA ILE A 18 -0.50 3.28 5.72
C ILE A 18 -0.83 4.21 4.54
N GLY A 19 -1.97 3.98 3.85
CA GLY A 19 -2.37 4.81 2.71
C GLY A 19 -2.62 6.26 3.12
N GLU A 20 -3.35 6.50 4.20
CA GLU A 20 -3.58 7.83 4.77
C GLU A 20 -2.27 8.51 5.19
N GLY A 21 -1.43 7.81 5.97
CA GLY A 21 -0.15 8.36 6.41
C GLY A 21 0.77 8.70 5.24
N THR A 22 0.74 7.88 4.19
CA THR A 22 1.50 8.13 2.96
C THR A 22 0.99 9.35 2.21
N ALA A 23 -0.35 9.50 2.08
CA ALA A 23 -0.95 10.66 1.42
C ALA A 23 -0.56 11.97 2.12
N LYS A 24 -0.73 12.02 3.45
CA LYS A 24 -0.36 13.19 4.26
C LYS A 24 1.14 13.53 4.15
N TYR A 25 1.99 12.51 4.21
CA TYR A 25 3.43 12.69 4.15
C TYR A 25 3.88 13.24 2.78
N LEU A 26 3.38 12.66 1.68
CA LEU A 26 3.78 13.06 0.33
C LEU A 26 3.19 14.41 -0.08
N ALA A 27 1.96 14.72 0.33
CA ALA A 27 1.36 16.04 0.12
C ALA A 27 2.14 17.15 0.85
N LYS A 28 2.56 16.90 2.10
CA LYS A 28 3.44 17.81 2.84
C LYS A 28 4.78 18.07 2.14
N GLN A 29 5.24 17.12 1.29
CA GLN A 29 6.44 17.28 0.47
C GLN A 29 6.16 17.93 -0.89
N GLY A 30 4.97 18.48 -1.13
CA GLY A 30 4.61 19.19 -2.34
C GLY A 30 4.07 18.33 -3.48
N SER A 31 3.72 17.05 -3.23
CA SER A 31 3.06 16.22 -4.22
C SER A 31 1.56 16.52 -4.30
N LEU A 32 0.99 16.40 -5.51
CA LEU A 32 -0.44 16.29 -5.70
C LEU A 32 -0.84 14.83 -5.49
N VAL A 33 -1.74 14.56 -4.56
CA VAL A 33 -2.17 13.20 -4.22
C VAL A 33 -3.64 12.99 -4.55
N THR A 34 -3.94 11.90 -5.24
CA THR A 34 -5.32 11.40 -5.36
C THR A 34 -5.44 10.15 -4.51
N ILE A 35 -6.39 10.13 -3.60
CA ILE A 35 -6.67 8.99 -2.72
C ILE A 35 -7.97 8.31 -3.11
N CYS A 36 -8.03 6.98 -3.00
CA CYS A 36 -9.28 6.28 -3.19
C CYS A 36 -9.55 5.22 -2.12
N GLY A 37 -10.82 4.88 -2.00
CA GLY A 37 -11.33 3.86 -1.10
C GLY A 37 -12.85 3.78 -1.17
N ARG A 38 -13.45 2.89 -0.37
CA ARG A 38 -14.90 2.65 -0.37
C ARG A 38 -15.68 3.49 0.67
N SER A 39 -14.99 4.04 1.67
CA SER A 39 -15.60 4.81 2.77
C SER A 39 -15.41 6.30 2.52
N GLU A 40 -16.44 6.94 2.02
CA GLU A 40 -16.40 8.35 1.62
C GLU A 40 -16.07 9.28 2.79
N ASP A 41 -16.68 9.04 3.96
CA ASP A 41 -16.43 9.78 5.20
C ASP A 41 -14.95 9.84 5.58
N LYS A 42 -14.24 8.72 5.41
CA LYS A 42 -12.80 8.65 5.69
C LYS A 42 -11.97 9.39 4.66
N LEU A 43 -12.38 9.32 3.39
CA LEU A 43 -11.68 10.02 2.31
C LEU A 43 -11.85 11.52 2.44
N ILE A 44 -13.07 12.01 2.73
CA ILE A 44 -13.36 13.42 2.99
C ILE A 44 -12.46 13.92 4.13
N ARG A 45 -12.49 13.24 5.28
CA ARG A 45 -11.65 13.62 6.43
C ARG A 45 -10.16 13.76 6.05
N VAL A 46 -9.60 12.78 5.34
CA VAL A 46 -8.18 12.81 4.94
C VAL A 46 -7.91 13.93 3.94
N SER A 47 -8.81 14.13 2.97
CA SER A 47 -8.71 15.19 1.97
C SER A 47 -8.76 16.58 2.60
N ASP A 48 -9.69 16.79 3.55
CA ASP A 48 -9.81 18.07 4.27
C ASP A 48 -8.57 18.37 5.11
N GLU A 49 -8.01 17.36 5.78
CA GLU A 49 -6.77 17.50 6.57
C GLU A 49 -5.54 17.83 5.70
N ILE A 50 -5.50 17.38 4.45
CA ILE A 50 -4.40 17.67 3.50
C ILE A 50 -4.63 19.00 2.77
N GLY A 51 -5.89 19.32 2.44
CA GLY A 51 -6.28 20.53 1.71
C GLY A 51 -6.12 20.38 0.19
N SER A 52 -5.88 21.48 -0.50
CA SER A 52 -5.92 21.60 -1.98
C SER A 52 -4.95 20.69 -2.75
N SER A 53 -3.97 20.09 -2.08
CA SER A 53 -3.05 19.12 -2.69
C SER A 53 -3.64 17.71 -2.76
N CYS A 54 -4.84 17.48 -2.23
CA CYS A 54 -5.52 16.19 -2.22
C CYS A 54 -6.83 16.23 -2.98
N HIS A 55 -7.02 15.22 -3.83
CA HIS A 55 -8.31 14.87 -4.41
C HIS A 55 -8.71 13.48 -3.91
N TYR A 56 -9.99 13.25 -3.67
CA TYR A 56 -10.47 11.93 -3.29
C TYR A 56 -11.49 11.37 -4.28
N VAL A 57 -11.48 10.07 -4.48
CA VAL A 57 -12.42 9.35 -5.33
C VAL A 57 -12.97 8.16 -4.57
N VAL A 58 -14.30 8.06 -4.47
CA VAL A 58 -14.94 6.88 -3.90
C VAL A 58 -14.95 5.80 -4.96
N ALA A 59 -14.16 4.75 -4.75
CA ALA A 59 -14.03 3.66 -5.72
C ALA A 59 -13.74 2.32 -5.06
N ASP A 60 -14.37 1.26 -5.55
CA ASP A 60 -13.97 -0.12 -5.32
C ASP A 60 -13.06 -0.59 -6.46
N ILE A 61 -11.77 -0.71 -6.16
CA ILE A 61 -10.76 -1.13 -7.13
C ILE A 61 -10.97 -2.55 -7.70
N ASN A 62 -11.90 -3.34 -7.13
CA ASN A 62 -12.31 -4.62 -7.68
C ASN A 62 -13.22 -4.50 -8.91
N LYS A 63 -13.72 -3.31 -9.22
CA LYS A 63 -14.61 -3.03 -10.33
C LYS A 63 -13.87 -2.23 -11.42
N GLU A 64 -13.91 -2.73 -12.64
CA GLU A 64 -13.18 -2.15 -13.77
C GLU A 64 -13.61 -0.71 -14.06
N ASN A 65 -14.92 -0.47 -14.19
CA ASN A 65 -15.46 0.86 -14.46
C ASN A 65 -15.10 1.89 -13.37
N GLU A 66 -15.01 1.45 -12.10
CA GLU A 66 -14.62 2.35 -11.00
C GLU A 66 -13.11 2.63 -11.01
N ARG A 67 -12.26 1.68 -11.46
CA ARG A 67 -10.83 1.92 -11.67
C ARG A 67 -10.58 2.88 -12.84
N GLU A 68 -11.34 2.74 -13.94
CA GLU A 68 -11.24 3.65 -15.09
C GLU A 68 -11.56 5.09 -14.68
N GLN A 69 -12.68 5.30 -13.97
CA GLN A 69 -13.05 6.63 -13.49
C GLN A 69 -12.02 7.19 -12.51
N LEU A 70 -11.54 6.37 -11.57
CA LEU A 70 -10.47 6.73 -10.63
C LEU A 70 -9.22 7.23 -11.35
N LEU A 71 -8.81 6.53 -12.40
CA LEU A 71 -7.61 6.89 -13.16
C LEU A 71 -7.80 8.21 -13.93
N ILE A 72 -8.98 8.44 -14.51
CA ILE A 72 -9.31 9.69 -15.19
C ILE A 72 -9.17 10.86 -14.20
N GLU A 73 -9.83 10.79 -13.05
CA GLU A 73 -9.81 11.85 -12.04
C GLU A 73 -8.41 12.07 -11.46
N ALA A 74 -7.64 11.00 -11.23
CA ALA A 74 -6.26 11.12 -10.75
C ALA A 74 -5.35 11.83 -11.75
N VAL A 75 -5.51 11.53 -13.04
CA VAL A 75 -4.74 12.16 -14.13
C VAL A 75 -5.14 13.63 -14.32
N GLU A 76 -6.42 13.96 -14.19
CA GLU A 76 -6.92 15.34 -14.28
C GLU A 76 -6.38 16.19 -13.12
N HIS A 77 -6.52 15.71 -11.88
CA HIS A 77 -6.03 16.40 -10.69
C HIS A 77 -4.51 16.62 -10.76
N GLY A 78 -3.77 15.60 -11.12
CA GLY A 78 -2.30 15.62 -11.15
C GLY A 78 -1.71 16.19 -12.44
N LYS A 79 -2.52 16.50 -13.46
CA LYS A 79 -2.08 16.84 -14.84
C LYS A 79 -1.15 15.77 -15.43
N GLY A 80 -1.41 14.53 -15.08
CA GLY A 80 -0.62 13.34 -15.39
C GLY A 80 -0.51 12.40 -14.19
N LEU A 81 0.27 11.34 -14.32
CA LEU A 81 0.52 10.39 -13.24
C LEU A 81 2.01 10.00 -13.22
N ASN A 82 2.67 10.21 -12.07
CA ASN A 82 4.07 9.86 -11.86
C ASN A 82 4.22 8.60 -10.99
N THR A 83 3.30 8.37 -10.06
CA THR A 83 3.40 7.24 -9.13
C THR A 83 2.05 6.65 -8.84
N LEU A 84 1.97 5.31 -8.90
CA LEU A 84 0.86 4.53 -8.37
C LEU A 84 1.31 3.79 -7.11
N ILE A 85 0.57 3.98 -6.00
CA ILE A 85 0.80 3.27 -4.73
C ILE A 85 -0.38 2.34 -4.46
N ASN A 86 -0.15 1.04 -4.60
CA ASN A 86 -1.12 -0.02 -4.33
C ASN A 86 -1.10 -0.36 -2.83
N SER A 87 -1.88 0.38 -2.02
CA SER A 87 -1.96 0.19 -0.56
C SER A 87 -3.29 -0.39 -0.08
N ALA A 88 -4.32 -0.45 -0.93
CA ALA A 88 -5.57 -1.09 -0.57
C ALA A 88 -5.38 -2.60 -0.35
N ALA A 89 -5.90 -3.11 0.77
CA ALA A 89 -5.86 -4.53 1.08
C ALA A 89 -6.97 -4.93 2.06
N ASN A 90 -7.39 -6.19 1.95
CA ASN A 90 -8.17 -6.90 2.97
C ASN A 90 -7.23 -7.80 3.79
N MET A 91 -7.67 -8.11 5.02
CA MET A 91 -6.99 -9.03 5.93
C MET A 91 -7.98 -10.08 6.40
N TYR A 92 -7.66 -11.35 6.18
CA TYR A 92 -8.41 -12.49 6.71
C TYR A 92 -7.51 -13.33 7.60
N ARG A 93 -8.08 -13.80 8.70
CA ARG A 93 -7.48 -14.79 9.59
C ARG A 93 -8.44 -15.96 9.68
N ILE A 94 -8.14 -17.00 8.93
CA ILE A 94 -8.96 -18.21 8.81
C ILE A 94 -8.01 -19.40 9.00
N PRO A 95 -8.22 -20.25 10.00
CA PRO A 95 -7.51 -21.53 10.11
C PRO A 95 -7.62 -22.32 8.81
N LEU A 96 -6.61 -23.12 8.48
CA LEU A 96 -6.60 -23.85 7.20
C LEU A 96 -7.79 -24.79 7.06
N GLU A 97 -8.22 -25.41 8.16
CA GLU A 97 -9.37 -26.33 8.21
C GLU A 97 -10.72 -25.65 7.93
N ASP A 98 -10.82 -24.34 8.20
CA ASP A 98 -12.04 -23.54 8.01
C ASP A 98 -11.99 -22.69 6.74
N LEU A 99 -10.89 -22.78 5.95
CA LEU A 99 -10.69 -21.92 4.79
C LEU A 99 -11.62 -22.34 3.64
N ASP A 100 -12.46 -21.41 3.21
CA ASP A 100 -13.32 -21.56 2.04
C ASP A 100 -12.76 -20.87 0.80
N GLU A 101 -13.15 -21.35 -0.39
CA GLU A 101 -12.68 -20.84 -1.68
C GLU A 101 -13.14 -19.41 -1.96
N ASN A 102 -14.32 -19.01 -1.49
CA ASN A 102 -14.84 -17.66 -1.71
C ASN A 102 -14.00 -16.62 -0.97
N SER A 103 -13.69 -16.88 0.31
CA SER A 103 -12.80 -16.02 1.11
C SER A 103 -11.41 -15.90 0.50
N LEU A 104 -10.86 -17.03 0.00
CA LEU A 104 -9.56 -17.05 -0.68
C LEU A 104 -9.62 -16.22 -1.98
N THR A 105 -10.64 -16.41 -2.79
CA THR A 105 -10.83 -15.67 -4.04
C THR A 105 -10.99 -14.17 -3.77
N ASP A 106 -11.79 -13.77 -2.77
CA ASP A 106 -12.04 -12.37 -2.46
C ASP A 106 -10.74 -11.66 -2.00
N ILE A 107 -9.95 -12.29 -1.12
CA ILE A 107 -8.70 -11.66 -0.68
C ILE A 107 -7.68 -11.53 -1.82
N PHE A 108 -7.58 -12.51 -2.72
CA PHE A 108 -6.73 -12.42 -3.90
C PHE A 108 -7.22 -11.37 -4.87
N LYS A 109 -8.53 -11.27 -5.09
CA LYS A 109 -9.14 -10.24 -5.93
C LYS A 109 -8.73 -8.84 -5.50
N THR A 110 -8.88 -8.55 -4.20
CA THR A 110 -8.56 -7.22 -3.66
C THR A 110 -7.06 -6.97 -3.56
N ASN A 111 -6.30 -7.92 -2.99
CA ASN A 111 -4.90 -7.67 -2.62
C ASN A 111 -3.93 -7.82 -3.80
N VAL A 112 -4.28 -8.61 -4.82
CA VAL A 112 -3.39 -8.95 -5.93
C VAL A 112 -3.97 -8.47 -7.25
N ILE A 113 -5.13 -9.01 -7.65
CA ILE A 113 -5.67 -8.80 -9.00
C ILE A 113 -6.00 -7.33 -9.24
N ALA A 114 -6.69 -6.67 -8.31
CA ALA A 114 -7.06 -5.26 -8.47
C ALA A 114 -5.84 -4.35 -8.64
N GLY A 115 -4.78 -4.57 -7.85
CA GLY A 115 -3.52 -3.81 -7.95
C GLY A 115 -2.79 -4.06 -9.28
N MET A 116 -2.80 -5.30 -9.79
CA MET A 116 -2.25 -5.63 -11.12
C MET A 116 -3.03 -4.92 -12.23
N MET A 117 -4.37 -4.98 -12.19
CA MET A 117 -5.22 -4.36 -13.21
C MET A 117 -5.08 -2.85 -13.20
N LEU A 118 -5.12 -2.20 -12.04
CA LEU A 118 -4.91 -0.75 -11.95
C LEU A 118 -3.50 -0.35 -12.42
N SER A 119 -2.48 -1.18 -12.13
CA SER A 119 -1.13 -0.96 -12.66
C SER A 119 -1.10 -1.02 -14.18
N LYS A 120 -1.73 -2.03 -14.80
CA LYS A 120 -1.88 -2.16 -16.26
C LYS A 120 -2.57 -0.93 -16.86
N GLU A 121 -3.70 -0.52 -16.30
CA GLU A 121 -4.49 0.60 -16.76
C GLU A 121 -3.71 1.94 -16.66
N SER A 122 -2.83 2.07 -15.65
CA SER A 122 -1.97 3.24 -15.43
C SER A 122 -0.76 3.32 -16.37
N LEU A 123 -0.39 2.26 -17.09
CA LEU A 123 0.89 2.17 -17.83
C LEU A 123 1.07 3.28 -18.86
N LYS A 124 0.01 3.70 -19.57
CA LYS A 124 0.09 4.80 -20.55
C LYS A 124 0.68 6.07 -19.93
N HIS A 125 0.25 6.40 -18.72
CA HIS A 125 0.67 7.61 -18.01
C HIS A 125 2.04 7.42 -17.36
N LEU A 126 2.28 6.25 -16.74
CA LEU A 126 3.55 5.94 -16.08
C LEU A 126 4.72 5.83 -17.07
N LYS A 127 4.49 5.28 -18.27
CA LYS A 127 5.51 5.26 -19.34
C LYS A 127 5.85 6.68 -19.80
N LYS A 128 4.84 7.55 -19.95
CA LYS A 128 5.06 8.96 -20.35
C LYS A 128 5.89 9.74 -19.33
N SER A 129 5.69 9.46 -18.03
CA SER A 129 6.39 10.14 -16.93
C SER A 129 7.68 9.44 -16.51
N GLN A 130 8.00 8.24 -17.04
CA GLN A 130 9.06 7.35 -16.53
C GLN A 130 8.91 7.15 -15.01
N GLY A 131 7.69 6.89 -14.59
CA GLY A 131 7.24 6.93 -13.23
C GLY A 131 7.56 5.69 -12.40
N SER A 132 6.75 5.45 -11.36
CA SER A 132 6.95 4.29 -10.49
C SER A 132 5.64 3.67 -10.00
N ILE A 133 5.70 2.37 -9.71
CA ILE A 133 4.67 1.61 -9.03
C ILE A 133 5.24 1.13 -7.70
N ILE A 134 4.50 1.36 -6.62
CA ILE A 134 4.86 0.89 -5.28
C ILE A 134 3.75 -0.05 -4.79
N PHE A 135 4.12 -1.26 -4.42
CA PHE A 135 3.25 -2.20 -3.74
C PHE A 135 3.53 -2.24 -2.24
N ILE A 136 2.52 -2.62 -1.46
CA ILE A 136 2.67 -2.83 -0.01
C ILE A 136 2.50 -4.32 0.28
N SER A 137 3.62 -4.98 0.64
CA SER A 137 3.66 -6.34 1.14
C SER A 137 3.45 -6.39 2.67
N SER A 138 4.08 -7.32 3.34
CA SER A 138 3.99 -7.47 4.80
C SER A 138 5.10 -8.38 5.34
N VAL A 139 5.46 -8.22 6.60
CA VAL A 139 6.29 -9.15 7.37
C VAL A 139 5.74 -10.60 7.38
N HIS A 140 4.45 -10.80 7.06
CA HIS A 140 3.82 -12.13 6.96
C HIS A 140 4.46 -13.02 5.87
N THR A 141 5.25 -12.47 4.96
CA THR A 141 6.05 -13.26 4.00
C THR A 141 7.32 -13.85 4.61
N LYS A 142 7.74 -13.38 5.78
CA LYS A 142 9.00 -13.77 6.46
C LYS A 142 8.77 -14.30 7.87
N ARG A 143 7.63 -14.00 8.49
CA ARG A 143 7.26 -14.46 9.82
C ARG A 143 5.85 -15.03 9.78
N SER A 144 5.70 -16.25 10.31
CA SER A 144 4.42 -16.96 10.34
C SER A 144 3.51 -16.44 11.45
N PHE A 145 2.23 -16.35 11.12
CA PHE A 145 1.17 -16.02 12.06
C PHE A 145 0.00 -16.97 11.80
N SER A 146 -0.46 -17.66 12.83
CA SER A 146 -1.57 -18.63 12.72
C SER A 146 -2.81 -17.99 12.10
N GLY A 147 -3.48 -18.72 11.22
CA GLY A 147 -4.67 -18.32 10.49
C GLY A 147 -4.43 -17.26 9.39
N ALA A 148 -3.19 -16.80 9.17
CA ALA A 148 -2.89 -15.77 8.22
C ALA A 148 -2.47 -16.29 6.83
N SER A 149 -2.63 -17.60 6.55
CA SER A 149 -2.20 -18.19 5.28
C SER A 149 -2.80 -17.51 4.04
N PRO A 150 -4.11 -17.15 3.98
CA PRO A 150 -4.65 -16.43 2.81
C PRO A 150 -3.98 -15.07 2.59
N TYR A 151 -3.81 -14.31 3.67
CA TYR A 151 -3.17 -12.99 3.61
C TYR A 151 -1.69 -13.09 3.23
N ALA A 152 -0.94 -13.99 3.89
CA ALA A 152 0.48 -14.19 3.61
C ALA A 152 0.72 -14.61 2.16
N ALA A 153 -0.12 -15.50 1.61
CA ALA A 153 -0.07 -15.90 0.21
C ALA A 153 -0.22 -14.71 -0.75
N THR A 154 -1.20 -13.81 -0.49
CA THR A 154 -1.35 -12.60 -1.32
C THR A 154 -0.12 -11.69 -1.23
N LYS A 155 0.51 -11.59 -0.06
CA LYS A 155 1.69 -10.72 0.12
C LYS A 155 2.95 -11.34 -0.49
N GLY A 156 3.07 -12.67 -0.50
CA GLY A 156 4.10 -13.38 -1.27
C GLY A 156 3.94 -13.19 -2.78
N ALA A 157 2.70 -13.29 -3.29
CA ALA A 157 2.39 -13.00 -4.68
C ALA A 157 2.81 -11.57 -5.08
N ILE A 158 2.55 -10.57 -4.23
CA ILE A 158 2.95 -9.16 -4.46
C ILE A 158 4.47 -9.00 -4.52
N GLU A 159 5.25 -9.68 -3.69
CA GLU A 159 6.72 -9.62 -3.73
C GLU A 159 7.25 -10.16 -5.07
N THR A 160 6.77 -11.33 -5.50
CA THR A 160 7.16 -11.91 -6.79
C THR A 160 6.70 -11.06 -7.97
N LEU A 161 5.44 -10.60 -7.96
CA LEU A 161 4.88 -9.70 -8.95
C LEU A 161 5.71 -8.43 -9.14
N THR A 162 6.17 -7.83 -8.02
CA THR A 162 7.04 -6.64 -8.04
C THR A 162 8.29 -6.87 -8.88
N GLN A 163 8.96 -8.01 -8.71
CA GLN A 163 10.20 -8.33 -9.44
C GLN A 163 9.96 -8.56 -10.92
N VAL A 164 8.89 -9.32 -11.26
CA VAL A 164 8.54 -9.59 -12.67
C VAL A 164 8.15 -8.30 -13.38
N MET A 165 7.25 -7.49 -12.80
CA MET A 165 6.85 -6.22 -13.39
C MET A 165 8.02 -5.22 -13.50
N ALA A 166 8.97 -5.24 -12.56
CA ALA A 166 10.16 -4.39 -12.65
C ALA A 166 11.02 -4.75 -13.86
N SER A 167 11.14 -6.04 -14.18
CA SER A 167 11.85 -6.52 -15.38
C SER A 167 11.12 -6.15 -16.67
N GLU A 168 9.79 -6.36 -16.70
CA GLU A 168 8.96 -6.08 -17.89
C GLU A 168 8.88 -4.59 -18.22
N LEU A 169 8.86 -3.72 -17.20
CA LEU A 169 8.61 -2.30 -17.38
C LEU A 169 9.88 -1.44 -17.40
N GLY A 170 11.03 -2.04 -17.13
CA GLY A 170 12.32 -1.33 -17.07
C GLY A 170 12.71 -0.69 -18.40
N GLU A 171 12.42 -1.34 -19.55
CA GLU A 171 12.68 -0.78 -20.88
C GLU A 171 11.93 0.54 -21.14
N PHE A 172 10.81 0.76 -20.46
CA PHE A 172 10.00 2.00 -20.55
C PHE A 172 10.40 3.04 -19.48
N GLY A 173 11.44 2.78 -18.68
CA GLY A 173 11.85 3.64 -17.58
C GLY A 173 10.89 3.62 -16.37
N VAL A 174 9.91 2.72 -16.33
CA VAL A 174 8.97 2.57 -15.21
C VAL A 174 9.59 1.64 -14.17
N ARG A 175 9.72 2.13 -12.93
CA ARG A 175 10.27 1.36 -11.82
C ARG A 175 9.14 0.73 -11.00
N VAL A 176 9.36 -0.49 -10.53
CA VAL A 176 8.40 -1.20 -9.67
C VAL A 176 9.10 -1.67 -8.42
N ASN A 177 8.61 -1.28 -7.26
CA ASN A 177 9.20 -1.65 -5.97
C ASN A 177 8.10 -2.01 -4.96
N CYS A 178 8.49 -2.61 -3.87
CA CYS A 178 7.60 -3.01 -2.79
C CYS A 178 8.15 -2.59 -1.43
N VAL A 179 7.28 -2.12 -0.54
CA VAL A 179 7.60 -1.96 0.89
C VAL A 179 6.94 -3.11 1.64
N SER A 180 7.69 -3.73 2.58
CA SER A 180 7.22 -4.82 3.44
C SER A 180 7.23 -4.37 4.91
N PRO A 181 6.09 -3.86 5.42
CA PRO A 181 5.99 -3.35 6.78
C PRO A 181 5.98 -4.45 7.84
N GLY A 182 6.50 -4.12 9.04
CA GLY A 182 6.23 -4.84 10.27
C GLY A 182 4.87 -4.50 10.87
N ALA A 183 4.74 -4.60 12.21
CA ALA A 183 3.53 -4.17 12.88
C ALA A 183 3.46 -2.63 12.92
N VAL A 184 2.40 -2.10 12.34
CA VAL A 184 2.07 -0.66 12.31
C VAL A 184 0.64 -0.49 12.79
N ILE A 185 0.37 0.55 13.57
CA ILE A 185 -1.01 0.88 13.96
C ILE A 185 -1.82 1.17 12.72
N SER A 186 -2.82 0.34 12.46
CA SER A 186 -3.75 0.48 11.35
C SER A 186 -5.11 -0.11 11.69
N GLU A 187 -6.13 0.27 10.94
CA GLU A 187 -7.48 -0.26 11.12
C GLU A 187 -7.73 -1.59 10.38
N ILE A 188 -6.72 -2.17 9.71
CA ILE A 188 -6.93 -3.32 8.84
C ILE A 188 -7.55 -4.52 9.56
N ASN A 189 -7.09 -4.80 10.79
CA ASN A 189 -7.62 -5.90 11.61
C ASN A 189 -9.02 -5.58 12.16
N VAL A 190 -9.28 -4.31 12.50
CA VAL A 190 -10.60 -3.85 13.00
C VAL A 190 -11.63 -3.90 11.87
N ARG A 191 -11.27 -3.43 10.67
CA ARG A 191 -12.14 -3.52 9.47
C ARG A 191 -12.44 -4.95 9.06
N ALA A 192 -11.50 -5.86 9.27
CA ALA A 192 -11.69 -7.28 9.00
C ALA A 192 -12.56 -7.97 10.07
N GLY A 193 -13.04 -7.24 11.08
CA GLY A 193 -13.83 -7.82 12.18
C GLY A 193 -13.05 -8.75 13.11
N LEU A 194 -11.71 -8.74 13.02
CA LEU A 194 -10.85 -9.65 13.79
C LEU A 194 -10.66 -9.20 15.24
N PHE A 195 -10.72 -7.90 15.47
CA PHE A 195 -10.50 -7.28 16.78
C PHE A 195 -11.31 -5.99 16.91
N SER A 196 -11.77 -5.69 18.12
CA SER A 196 -12.18 -4.34 18.49
C SER A 196 -10.98 -3.38 18.46
N LYS A 197 -11.24 -2.07 18.53
CA LYS A 197 -10.14 -1.08 18.60
C LYS A 197 -9.22 -1.32 19.81
N GLU A 198 -9.79 -1.63 20.96
CA GLU A 198 -9.05 -1.90 22.21
C GLU A 198 -8.21 -3.18 22.09
N GLU A 199 -8.79 -4.27 21.62
CA GLU A 199 -8.07 -5.53 21.40
C GLU A 199 -6.92 -5.37 20.40
N ASN A 200 -7.13 -4.57 19.34
CA ASN A 200 -6.06 -4.28 18.39
C ASN A 200 -4.92 -3.50 19.03
N LEU A 201 -5.19 -2.51 19.88
CA LEU A 201 -4.16 -1.78 20.62
C LEU A 201 -3.41 -2.70 21.58
N ASN A 202 -4.12 -3.54 22.34
CA ASN A 202 -3.52 -4.51 23.27
C ASN A 202 -2.64 -5.53 22.50
N ARG A 203 -3.07 -5.95 21.32
CA ARG A 203 -2.27 -6.80 20.43
C ARG A 203 -1.00 -6.10 19.95
N MET A 204 -1.09 -4.83 19.54
CA MET A 204 0.08 -4.04 19.13
C MET A 204 1.08 -3.89 20.27
N SER A 205 0.60 -3.62 21.49
CA SER A 205 1.45 -3.55 22.69
C SER A 205 2.21 -4.87 22.95
N ARG A 206 1.54 -6.02 22.75
CA ARG A 206 2.19 -7.34 22.89
C ARG A 206 3.18 -7.65 21.76
N LEU A 207 2.98 -7.09 20.57
CA LEU A 207 3.92 -7.25 19.44
C LEU A 207 5.13 -6.31 19.52
N ALA A 208 5.02 -5.20 20.24
CA ALA A 208 6.11 -4.23 20.38
C ALA A 208 7.44 -4.87 20.82
N PRO A 209 7.50 -5.68 21.91
CA PRO A 209 8.74 -6.32 22.33
C PRO A 209 9.27 -7.39 21.37
N GLU A 210 8.48 -7.86 20.41
CA GLU A 210 8.93 -8.83 19.41
C GLU A 210 9.78 -8.20 18.30
N HIS A 211 9.70 -6.87 18.13
CA HIS A 211 10.58 -6.13 17.23
C HIS A 211 11.96 -5.97 17.88
N VAL A 212 13.03 -6.06 17.07
CA VAL A 212 14.41 -5.80 17.55
C VAL A 212 14.49 -4.38 18.14
N LEU A 213 13.81 -3.41 17.51
CA LEU A 213 13.76 -2.02 17.99
C LEU A 213 12.83 -1.82 19.20
N GLY A 214 12.17 -2.86 19.71
CA GLY A 214 11.36 -2.82 20.94
C GLY A 214 10.04 -2.05 20.86
N ARG A 215 9.63 -1.64 19.66
CA ARG A 215 8.38 -0.88 19.44
C ARG A 215 7.73 -1.25 18.12
N ILE A 216 6.46 -0.94 17.97
CA ILE A 216 5.77 -0.96 16.69
C ILE A 216 6.15 0.26 15.85
N GLY A 217 5.98 0.14 14.54
CA GLY A 217 6.18 1.23 13.59
C GLY A 217 5.00 2.19 13.49
N THR A 218 5.20 3.28 12.77
CA THR A 218 4.19 4.28 12.44
C THR A 218 3.92 4.30 10.93
N ALA A 219 2.75 4.82 10.52
CA ALA A 219 2.45 5.02 9.10
C ALA A 219 3.44 6.00 8.43
N THR A 220 3.96 6.96 9.19
CA THR A 220 4.96 7.92 8.71
C THR A 220 6.28 7.23 8.34
N GLU A 221 6.78 6.30 9.15
CA GLU A 221 8.02 5.56 8.84
C GLU A 221 7.86 4.70 7.57
N ILE A 222 6.67 4.17 7.32
CA ILE A 222 6.38 3.47 6.06
C ILE A 222 6.32 4.48 4.90
N ALA A 223 5.72 5.64 5.11
CA ALA A 223 5.64 6.70 4.09
C ALA A 223 7.03 7.24 3.70
N GLU A 224 7.97 7.34 4.65
CA GLU A 224 9.37 7.71 4.39
C GLU A 224 10.06 6.71 3.46
N ALA A 225 9.87 5.41 3.70
CA ALA A 225 10.39 4.35 2.86
C ALA A 225 9.76 4.39 1.44
N ILE A 226 8.46 4.63 1.35
CA ILE A 226 7.77 4.83 0.07
C ILE A 226 8.35 6.04 -0.66
N ALA A 227 8.51 7.19 0.02
CA ALA A 227 9.09 8.40 -0.55
C ALA A 227 10.52 8.19 -1.05
N TYR A 228 11.32 7.41 -0.31
CA TYR A 228 12.65 7.00 -0.77
C TYR A 228 12.57 6.24 -2.09
N LEU A 229 11.73 5.20 -2.19
CA LEU A 229 11.60 4.40 -3.41
C LEU A 229 11.06 5.20 -4.60
N ILE A 230 10.20 6.20 -4.36
CA ILE A 230 9.74 7.13 -5.40
C ILE A 230 10.92 7.93 -5.97
N LYS A 231 11.83 8.41 -5.12
CA LYS A 231 12.98 9.24 -5.49
C LYS A 231 14.19 8.45 -5.99
N ALA A 232 14.35 7.19 -5.58
CA ALA A 232 15.51 6.34 -5.86
C ALA A 232 15.50 5.84 -7.31
N LYS A 233 16.02 6.62 -8.23
CA LYS A 233 15.95 6.38 -9.68
C LYS A 233 16.71 5.11 -10.14
N TRP A 234 17.65 4.60 -9.34
CA TRP A 234 18.42 3.38 -9.62
C TRP A 234 17.93 2.16 -8.82
N THR A 235 16.67 2.19 -8.35
CA THR A 235 16.07 1.12 -7.58
C THR A 235 14.79 0.63 -8.26
N SER A 236 14.80 -0.62 -8.75
CA SER A 236 13.64 -1.31 -9.32
C SER A 236 13.71 -2.79 -8.96
N GLY A 237 12.58 -3.43 -8.68
CA GLY A 237 12.48 -4.82 -8.22
C GLY A 237 12.80 -5.03 -6.74
N ALA A 238 13.01 -3.96 -5.97
CA ALA A 238 13.37 -4.06 -4.56
C ALA A 238 12.15 -4.37 -3.68
N ILE A 239 12.38 -5.24 -2.68
CA ILE A 239 11.48 -5.50 -1.56
C ILE A 239 12.10 -4.87 -0.31
N LEU A 240 11.71 -3.64 0.00
CA LEU A 240 12.26 -2.89 1.13
C LEU A 240 11.51 -3.23 2.42
N ARG A 241 12.17 -3.93 3.33
CA ARG A 241 11.61 -4.24 4.65
C ARG A 241 11.72 -3.04 5.59
N VAL A 242 10.60 -2.70 6.21
CA VAL A 242 10.48 -1.62 7.20
C VAL A 242 9.68 -2.17 8.37
N ASP A 243 10.32 -3.02 9.15
CA ASP A 243 9.66 -3.88 10.14
C ASP A 243 10.26 -3.82 11.55
N GLY A 244 11.15 -2.87 11.81
CA GLY A 244 11.82 -2.75 13.12
C GLY A 244 12.55 -4.01 13.56
N GLY A 245 12.93 -4.88 12.61
CA GLY A 245 13.58 -6.16 12.85
C GLY A 245 12.62 -7.28 13.27
N LEU A 246 11.30 -7.11 13.12
CA LEU A 246 10.32 -8.14 13.49
C LEU A 246 10.56 -9.48 12.78
N SER A 247 10.98 -9.44 11.51
CA SER A 247 11.28 -10.65 10.73
C SER A 247 12.55 -11.39 11.17
N LEU A 248 13.45 -10.72 11.86
CA LEU A 248 14.71 -11.32 12.34
C LEU A 248 14.50 -12.13 13.63
N GLY A 249 13.50 -11.78 14.41
CA GLY A 249 13.32 -12.29 15.77
C GLY A 249 14.31 -11.68 16.77
N LYS A 250 14.09 -11.93 18.05
CA LYS A 250 15.06 -11.60 19.11
C LYS A 250 15.78 -12.87 19.55
N ILE A 251 17.08 -12.76 19.75
CA ILE A 251 17.83 -13.75 20.54
C ILE A 251 17.35 -13.59 21.98
N LYS A 252 16.84 -14.68 22.57
CA LYS A 252 16.57 -14.76 24.01
C LYS A 252 17.77 -15.47 24.61
N ASP A 253 18.53 -14.74 25.41
CA ASP A 253 19.57 -15.31 26.27
C ASP A 253 18.91 -16.12 27.40
#